data_98e9c8bad482c0427b807446ea47a501
#
_entry.id   98e9c8bad482c0427b807446ea47a501
#
_cell.length_a   1.000
_cell.length_b   1.000
_cell.length_c   1.000
_cell.angle_alpha   90.00
_cell.angle_beta   90.00
_cell.angle_gamma   90.00
#
_symmetry.space_group_name_H-M   'P 1'
#
loop_
_entity.id
_entity.type
_entity.pdbx_description
1 polymer ?
#
loop_
_entity_poly.entity_id
_entity_poly.type
_entity_poly.pdbx_seq_one_letter_code
_entity_poly.pdbx_strand_id
1 'polypeptide(L)'
;MAKIYEVKGRRIIHKTRIPGADFGINYYRGCTHGCIYCYLKFLCRWRKQKEKWGEFVDVKINAPELIAKESKDKNGTAILCTGGDPYQQIDKKYKLTRKVLQNLNPNLRLFILTKSDLITRDIDLFKRFKNIELGLTITTLNENIKKVFEPFSPSSDARLEALKKLKQEGFYTYVFVGPILPYLTNLEQIFKEISPFVDHLSFEDLNLNPCRKEVFEAIKKNFPELENKYKKLSEEFWFEKEKEIRNLGEKYDKPVKIYFKHTGSLKFK
;
A
#
# COMPACT_ATOMS: atom_id res chain seq x y z
N MET A 1 18.35 -0.21 12.46
CA MET A 1 18.21 -0.38 10.98
C MET A 1 17.69 -1.77 10.68
N ALA A 2 16.86 -1.91 9.64
CA ALA A 2 16.37 -3.21 9.22
C ALA A 2 17.51 -4.08 8.68
N LYS A 3 17.48 -5.37 8.99
CA LYS A 3 18.40 -6.36 8.42
C LYS A 3 18.00 -6.71 7.00
N ILE A 4 18.95 -6.68 6.09
CA ILE A 4 18.73 -6.96 4.67
C ILE A 4 19.34 -8.31 4.33
N TYR A 5 18.54 -9.18 3.74
CA TYR A 5 18.93 -10.53 3.33
C TYR A 5 18.84 -10.62 1.81
N GLU A 6 19.97 -10.75 1.14
CA GLU A 6 19.99 -11.06 -0.28
C GLU A 6 19.71 -12.56 -0.46
N VAL A 7 18.66 -12.85 -1.23
CA VAL A 7 18.23 -14.22 -1.48
C VAL A 7 18.02 -14.45 -2.98
N LYS A 8 18.19 -15.69 -3.43
CA LYS A 8 17.79 -16.11 -4.77
C LYS A 8 16.37 -16.68 -4.73
N GLY A 9 15.42 -16.02 -5.42
CA GLY A 9 14.06 -16.51 -5.59
C GLY A 9 14.01 -17.63 -6.63
N ARG A 10 13.10 -18.58 -6.42
CA ARG A 10 12.75 -19.58 -7.46
C ARG A 10 11.65 -19.05 -8.39
N ARG A 11 10.81 -18.15 -7.89
CA ARG A 11 9.65 -17.55 -8.54
C ARG A 11 9.34 -16.19 -7.93
N ILE A 12 8.84 -15.26 -8.73
CA ILE A 12 8.38 -13.95 -8.24
C ILE A 12 6.92 -13.62 -8.63
N ILE A 13 6.37 -14.25 -9.67
CA ILE A 13 4.96 -14.08 -10.05
C ILE A 13 4.13 -15.17 -9.37
N HIS A 14 3.09 -14.77 -8.66
CA HIS A 14 2.14 -15.66 -7.97
C HIS A 14 0.71 -15.22 -8.27
N LYS A 15 -0.24 -16.15 -8.35
CA LYS A 15 -1.67 -15.81 -8.32
C LYS A 15 -1.99 -15.04 -7.06
N THR A 16 -2.85 -14.04 -7.16
CA THR A 16 -3.30 -13.24 -6.01
C THR A 16 -4.80 -13.26 -5.88
N ARG A 17 -5.31 -12.96 -4.68
CA ARG A 17 -6.73 -12.75 -4.40
C ARG A 17 -7.04 -11.26 -4.16
N ILE A 18 -6.07 -10.38 -4.43
CA ILE A 18 -6.31 -8.94 -4.33
C ILE A 18 -7.32 -8.55 -5.41
N PRO A 19 -8.42 -7.88 -5.06
CA PRO A 19 -9.44 -7.48 -6.00
C PRO A 19 -8.86 -6.71 -7.20
N GLY A 20 -9.24 -7.10 -8.41
CA GLY A 20 -8.78 -6.45 -9.65
C GLY A 20 -7.40 -6.87 -10.15
N ALA A 21 -6.70 -7.79 -9.47
CA ALA A 21 -5.41 -8.31 -9.90
C ALA A 21 -5.40 -9.84 -10.04
N ASP A 22 -4.78 -10.33 -11.10
CA ASP A 22 -4.59 -11.77 -11.36
C ASP A 22 -3.29 -12.27 -10.71
N PHE A 23 -2.25 -11.43 -10.69
CA PHE A 23 -0.91 -11.77 -10.25
C PHE A 23 -0.33 -10.76 -9.28
N GLY A 24 0.37 -11.25 -8.25
CA GLY A 24 1.30 -10.49 -7.43
C GLY A 24 2.74 -10.75 -7.86
N ILE A 25 3.55 -9.71 -8.03
CA ILE A 25 4.96 -9.79 -8.40
C ILE A 25 5.79 -9.44 -7.16
N ASN A 26 6.36 -10.46 -6.49
CA ASN A 26 6.99 -10.32 -5.17
C ASN A 26 8.51 -10.53 -5.22
N TYR A 27 9.25 -9.45 -5.37
CA TYR A 27 10.72 -9.42 -5.31
C TYR A 27 11.28 -8.92 -3.98
N TYR A 28 10.45 -8.27 -3.16
CA TYR A 28 10.71 -8.00 -1.75
C TYR A 28 9.77 -8.82 -0.86
N ARG A 29 10.27 -9.29 0.29
CA ARG A 29 9.48 -9.84 1.38
C ARG A 29 9.90 -9.17 2.68
N GLY A 30 8.97 -8.49 3.35
CA GLY A 30 9.25 -7.53 4.41
C GLY A 30 9.27 -6.10 3.91
N CYS A 31 9.16 -5.15 4.83
CA CYS A 31 9.03 -3.74 4.48
C CYS A 31 9.62 -2.85 5.57
N THR A 32 10.53 -1.95 5.17
CA THR A 32 11.20 -1.02 6.09
C THR A 32 10.30 0.11 6.59
N HIS A 33 9.10 0.32 6.03
CA HIS A 33 8.16 1.31 6.54
C HIS A 33 7.66 0.99 7.96
N GLY A 34 7.62 -0.29 8.33
CA GLY A 34 7.34 -0.74 9.69
C GLY A 34 5.95 -0.36 10.22
N CYS A 35 4.96 -0.14 9.34
CA CYS A 35 3.61 0.28 9.74
C CYS A 35 3.04 -0.66 10.80
N ILE A 36 2.57 -0.10 11.93
CA ILE A 36 2.13 -0.90 13.09
C ILE A 36 0.82 -1.65 12.83
N TYR A 37 0.03 -1.21 11.88
CA TYR A 37 -1.24 -1.84 11.46
C TYR A 37 -1.08 -2.84 10.30
N CYS A 38 0.14 -3.09 9.81
CA CYS A 38 0.35 -3.86 8.59
C CYS A 38 -0.13 -5.31 8.71
N TYR A 39 -1.00 -5.72 7.80
CA TYR A 39 -1.51 -7.10 7.78
C TYR A 39 -0.40 -8.13 7.47
N LEU A 40 0.68 -7.72 6.82
CA LEU A 40 1.81 -8.61 6.47
C LEU A 40 2.65 -9.05 7.68
N LYS A 41 2.35 -8.59 8.88
CA LYS A 41 3.01 -9.06 10.13
C LYS A 41 2.97 -10.58 10.30
N PHE A 42 1.99 -11.26 9.69
CA PHE A 42 1.94 -12.72 9.71
C PHE A 42 3.20 -13.37 9.09
N LEU A 43 3.90 -12.67 8.18
CA LEU A 43 5.15 -13.15 7.57
C LEU A 43 6.26 -13.36 8.62
N CYS A 44 6.21 -12.65 9.75
CA CYS A 44 7.18 -12.83 10.84
C CYS A 44 7.09 -14.23 11.47
N ARG A 45 5.90 -14.88 11.44
CA ARG A 45 5.69 -16.22 12.00
C ARG A 45 6.52 -17.32 11.29
N TRP A 46 6.86 -17.08 10.03
CA TRP A 46 7.58 -18.03 9.18
C TRP A 46 9.09 -17.79 9.16
N ARG A 47 9.58 -16.81 9.95
CA ARG A 47 11.00 -16.48 10.00
C ARG A 47 11.73 -17.25 11.09
N LYS A 48 12.86 -17.86 10.71
CA LYS A 48 13.75 -18.52 11.67
C LYS A 48 14.45 -17.52 12.59
N GLN A 49 14.76 -16.33 12.09
CA GLN A 49 15.54 -15.28 12.74
C GLN A 49 14.76 -14.42 13.73
N LYS A 50 13.45 -14.60 13.85
CA LYS A 50 12.55 -13.94 14.83
C LYS A 50 12.53 -12.41 14.79
N GLU A 51 12.96 -11.76 13.67
CA GLU A 51 12.83 -10.32 13.53
C GLU A 51 11.36 -9.91 13.51
N LYS A 52 11.09 -8.72 14.08
CA LYS A 52 9.77 -8.09 14.04
C LYS A 52 9.50 -7.46 12.67
N TRP A 53 8.24 -7.18 12.42
CA TRP A 53 7.84 -6.42 11.23
C TRP A 53 8.51 -5.04 11.23
N GLY A 54 9.07 -4.64 10.07
CA GLY A 54 9.88 -3.42 9.94
C GLY A 54 11.38 -3.62 10.12
N GLU A 55 11.81 -4.73 10.72
CA GLU A 55 13.21 -5.00 11.05
C GLU A 55 13.94 -5.88 10.02
N PHE A 56 13.27 -6.30 8.96
CA PHE A 56 13.87 -7.14 7.91
C PHE A 56 13.31 -6.89 6.52
N VAL A 57 14.13 -7.17 5.52
CA VAL A 57 13.72 -7.30 4.11
C VAL A 57 14.53 -8.40 3.45
N ASP A 58 13.87 -9.39 2.87
CA ASP A 58 14.47 -10.33 1.92
C ASP A 58 14.40 -9.73 0.52
N VAL A 59 15.55 -9.56 -0.12
CA VAL A 59 15.72 -8.98 -1.46
C VAL A 59 16.02 -10.10 -2.43
N LYS A 60 15.12 -10.41 -3.35
CA LYS A 60 15.34 -11.43 -4.38
C LYS A 60 16.21 -10.84 -5.49
N ILE A 61 17.54 -10.95 -5.34
CA ILE A 61 18.51 -10.29 -6.23
C ILE A 61 18.42 -10.72 -7.70
N ASN A 62 17.90 -11.91 -7.97
CA ASN A 62 17.68 -12.46 -9.32
C ASN A 62 16.27 -12.17 -9.87
N ALA A 63 15.56 -11.22 -9.29
CA ALA A 63 14.20 -10.86 -9.74
C ALA A 63 14.15 -10.34 -11.19
N PRO A 64 15.14 -9.57 -11.71
CA PRO A 64 15.12 -9.11 -13.10
C PRO A 64 15.13 -10.26 -14.12
N GLU A 65 15.92 -11.30 -13.88
CA GLU A 65 15.99 -12.48 -14.74
C GLU A 65 14.70 -13.32 -14.65
N LEU A 66 14.18 -13.46 -13.44
CA LEU A 66 12.93 -14.20 -13.22
C LEU A 66 11.75 -13.51 -13.90
N ILE A 67 11.62 -12.17 -13.76
CA ILE A 67 10.49 -11.45 -14.36
C ILE A 67 10.52 -11.51 -15.88
N ALA A 68 11.68 -11.37 -16.50
CA ALA A 68 11.83 -11.49 -17.96
C ALA A 68 11.28 -12.83 -18.48
N LYS A 69 11.60 -13.93 -17.77
CA LYS A 69 11.13 -15.28 -18.11
C LYS A 69 9.67 -15.50 -17.76
N GLU A 70 9.27 -15.15 -16.54
CA GLU A 70 7.94 -15.50 -15.99
C GLU A 70 6.82 -14.65 -16.58
N SER A 71 7.07 -13.41 -17.06
CA SER A 71 6.05 -12.52 -17.59
C SER A 71 5.88 -12.57 -19.11
N LYS A 72 6.78 -13.21 -19.85
CA LYS A 72 6.86 -13.19 -21.32
C LYS A 72 5.51 -13.44 -22.00
N ASP A 73 4.85 -14.52 -21.62
CA ASP A 73 3.60 -14.98 -22.25
C ASP A 73 2.36 -14.75 -21.35
N LYS A 74 2.48 -13.85 -20.36
CA LYS A 74 1.36 -13.55 -19.44
C LYS A 74 0.50 -12.43 -19.97
N ASN A 75 -0.80 -12.63 -19.81
CA ASN A 75 -1.84 -11.63 -19.99
C ASN A 75 -2.60 -11.44 -18.67
N GLY A 76 -3.21 -10.27 -18.49
CA GLY A 76 -3.98 -9.95 -17.28
C GLY A 76 -3.38 -8.81 -16.48
N THR A 77 -3.82 -8.67 -15.24
CA THR A 77 -3.47 -7.58 -14.35
C THR A 77 -2.47 -8.03 -13.29
N ALA A 78 -1.36 -7.32 -13.18
CA ALA A 78 -0.33 -7.57 -12.17
C ALA A 78 -0.24 -6.42 -11.17
N ILE A 79 0.01 -6.75 -9.89
CA ILE A 79 0.31 -5.79 -8.84
C ILE A 79 1.72 -6.03 -8.28
N LEU A 80 2.51 -4.95 -8.08
CA LEU A 80 3.86 -5.06 -7.55
C LEU A 80 3.87 -5.20 -6.02
N CYS A 81 4.71 -6.09 -5.51
CA CYS A 81 5.08 -6.23 -4.10
C CYS A 81 3.92 -6.37 -3.12
N THR A 82 3.08 -7.41 -3.29
CA THR A 82 2.05 -7.75 -2.29
C THR A 82 2.63 -8.27 -0.96
N GLY A 83 3.93 -8.57 -0.90
CA GLY A 83 4.68 -9.00 0.31
C GLY A 83 5.53 -7.91 0.96
N GLY A 84 5.40 -6.67 0.52
CA GLY A 84 6.13 -5.50 1.00
C GLY A 84 5.74 -4.25 0.23
N ASP A 85 6.58 -3.23 0.24
CA ASP A 85 6.38 -2.01 -0.57
C ASP A 85 7.43 -1.99 -1.70
N PRO A 86 7.03 -1.73 -2.96
CA PRO A 86 7.94 -1.73 -4.10
C PRO A 86 8.99 -0.61 -4.04
N TYR A 87 8.67 0.50 -3.41
CA TYR A 87 9.53 1.68 -3.32
C TYR A 87 9.99 1.98 -1.89
N GLN A 88 10.01 0.97 -1.02
CA GLN A 88 10.56 1.12 0.32
C GLN A 88 12.03 1.61 0.27
N GLN A 89 12.51 2.22 1.35
CA GLN A 89 13.81 2.93 1.39
C GLN A 89 14.98 2.12 0.80
N ILE A 90 15.00 0.80 1.01
CA ILE A 90 16.06 -0.07 0.50
C ILE A 90 16.12 -0.10 -1.03
N ASP A 91 15.02 0.19 -1.73
CA ASP A 91 14.97 0.23 -3.19
C ASP A 91 15.78 1.41 -3.79
N LYS A 92 16.10 2.43 -2.99
CA LYS A 92 17.08 3.48 -3.39
C LYS A 92 18.44 2.86 -3.75
N LYS A 93 18.89 1.87 -2.96
CA LYS A 93 20.16 1.15 -3.15
C LYS A 93 20.06 0.09 -4.23
N TYR A 94 19.10 -0.81 -4.12
CA TYR A 94 18.99 -1.98 -5.01
C TYR A 94 18.43 -1.64 -6.40
N LYS A 95 17.60 -0.61 -6.49
CA LYS A 95 16.85 -0.21 -7.71
C LYS A 95 16.13 -1.42 -8.33
N LEU A 96 15.67 -2.33 -7.48
CA LEU A 96 15.15 -3.62 -7.94
C LEU A 96 13.79 -3.44 -8.62
N THR A 97 12.95 -2.52 -8.11
CA THR A 97 11.69 -2.13 -8.76
C THR A 97 11.94 -1.64 -10.19
N ARG A 98 12.92 -0.74 -10.38
CA ARG A 98 13.30 -0.24 -11.70
C ARG A 98 13.75 -1.37 -12.64
N LYS A 99 14.62 -2.26 -12.16
CA LYS A 99 15.12 -3.42 -12.94
C LYS A 99 13.99 -4.40 -13.29
N VAL A 100 13.05 -4.62 -12.38
CA VAL A 100 11.86 -5.44 -12.65
C VAL A 100 10.97 -4.78 -13.72
N LEU A 101 10.70 -3.48 -13.62
CA LEU A 101 9.93 -2.74 -14.63
C LEU A 101 10.57 -2.76 -16.02
N GLN A 102 11.90 -2.69 -16.10
CA GLN A 102 12.64 -2.76 -17.36
C GLN A 102 12.44 -4.09 -18.09
N ASN A 103 12.27 -5.18 -17.35
CA ASN A 103 12.19 -6.54 -17.85
C ASN A 103 10.75 -7.13 -17.85
N LEU A 104 9.78 -6.41 -17.28
CA LEU A 104 8.38 -6.83 -17.24
C LEU A 104 7.73 -6.69 -18.62
N ASN A 105 6.89 -7.66 -18.98
CA ASN A 105 6.07 -7.60 -20.20
C ASN A 105 5.16 -6.35 -20.17
N PRO A 106 5.34 -5.38 -21.10
CA PRO A 106 4.60 -4.12 -21.10
C PRO A 106 3.12 -4.25 -21.52
N ASN A 107 2.69 -5.43 -21.98
CA ASN A 107 1.29 -5.69 -22.35
C ASN A 107 0.42 -6.04 -21.12
N LEU A 108 1.03 -6.33 -19.96
CA LEU A 108 0.29 -6.52 -18.71
C LEU A 108 -0.34 -5.19 -18.27
N ARG A 109 -1.59 -5.24 -17.79
CA ARG A 109 -2.14 -4.15 -17.00
C ARG A 109 -1.41 -4.14 -15.66
N LEU A 110 -0.90 -2.98 -15.26
CA LEU A 110 -0.03 -2.88 -14.09
C LEU A 110 -0.65 -1.99 -13.02
N PHE A 111 -0.77 -2.52 -11.81
CA PHE A 111 -1.12 -1.76 -10.62
C PHE A 111 0.13 -1.60 -9.75
N ILE A 112 0.42 -0.36 -9.37
CA ILE A 112 1.47 -0.04 -8.42
C ILE A 112 0.84 0.73 -7.26
N LEU A 113 1.05 0.23 -6.05
CA LEU A 113 0.64 0.90 -4.82
C LEU A 113 1.83 1.01 -3.87
N THR A 114 2.11 2.20 -3.39
CA THR A 114 3.23 2.45 -2.48
C THR A 114 2.94 3.56 -1.46
N LYS A 115 3.71 3.60 -0.38
CA LYS A 115 3.78 4.71 0.57
C LYS A 115 4.95 5.66 0.29
N SER A 116 5.65 5.49 -0.85
CA SER A 116 6.91 6.19 -1.10
C SER A 116 6.82 7.14 -2.29
N ASP A 117 7.33 8.35 -2.08
CA ASP A 117 7.61 9.37 -3.10
C ASP A 117 8.64 8.91 -4.14
N LEU A 118 9.44 7.89 -3.82
CA LEU A 118 10.43 7.28 -4.72
C LEU A 118 9.81 6.71 -6.01
N ILE A 119 8.50 6.50 -6.05
CA ILE A 119 7.78 6.08 -7.26
C ILE A 119 8.04 7.02 -8.44
N THR A 120 8.27 8.31 -8.18
CA THR A 120 8.54 9.30 -9.22
C THR A 120 9.87 9.10 -9.97
N ARG A 121 10.78 8.29 -9.42
CA ARG A 121 12.04 7.93 -10.07
C ARG A 121 11.84 7.19 -11.39
N ASP A 122 10.78 6.39 -11.50
CA ASP A 122 10.59 5.44 -12.59
C ASP A 122 9.49 5.87 -13.59
N ILE A 123 9.15 7.16 -13.62
CA ILE A 123 8.17 7.76 -14.54
C ILE A 123 8.48 7.43 -16.01
N ASP A 124 9.76 7.45 -16.40
CA ASP A 124 10.21 7.08 -17.74
C ASP A 124 9.83 5.63 -18.13
N LEU A 125 9.86 4.71 -17.16
CA LEU A 125 9.51 3.32 -17.39
C LEU A 125 8.00 3.10 -17.40
N PHE A 126 7.23 3.88 -16.65
CA PHE A 126 5.77 3.76 -16.63
C PHE A 126 5.16 4.05 -18.01
N LYS A 127 5.76 4.95 -18.79
CA LYS A 127 5.35 5.29 -20.17
C LYS A 127 5.43 4.11 -21.16
N ARG A 128 6.09 3.00 -20.78
CA ARG A 128 6.14 1.76 -21.58
C ARG A 128 4.87 0.92 -21.48
N PHE A 129 4.07 1.12 -20.43
CA PHE A 129 2.86 0.32 -20.18
C PHE A 129 1.63 1.02 -20.71
N LYS A 130 0.85 0.34 -21.57
CA LYS A 130 -0.39 0.90 -22.13
C LYS A 130 -1.47 1.10 -21.06
N ASN A 131 -1.50 0.20 -20.08
CA ASN A 131 -2.50 0.19 -19.01
C ASN A 131 -1.78 0.15 -17.66
N ILE A 132 -1.61 1.30 -17.02
CA ILE A 132 -0.98 1.41 -15.71
C ILE A 132 -1.83 2.27 -14.77
N GLU A 133 -1.98 1.84 -13.52
CA GLU A 133 -2.60 2.61 -12.46
C GLU A 133 -1.57 2.79 -11.33
N LEU A 134 -1.33 4.05 -10.97
CA LEU A 134 -0.33 4.44 -9.99
C LEU A 134 -1.00 4.97 -8.73
N GLY A 135 -0.82 4.26 -7.61
CA GLY A 135 -1.45 4.58 -6.34
C GLY A 135 -0.47 4.96 -5.25
N LEU A 136 -0.84 5.97 -4.47
CA LEU A 136 -0.18 6.31 -3.21
C LEU A 136 -1.10 5.93 -2.04
N THR A 137 -0.53 5.28 -1.01
CA THR A 137 -1.26 5.09 0.25
C THR A 137 -1.11 6.34 1.11
N ILE A 138 -2.21 6.98 1.45
CA ILE A 138 -2.27 8.14 2.36
C ILE A 138 -3.39 7.87 3.38
N THR A 139 -3.02 7.41 4.58
CA THR A 139 -3.97 7.08 5.66
C THR A 139 -4.40 8.31 6.46
N THR A 140 -3.57 9.34 6.46
CA THR A 140 -3.79 10.61 7.16
C THR A 140 -2.87 11.68 6.56
N LEU A 141 -3.31 12.93 6.64
CA LEU A 141 -2.48 14.11 6.32
C LEU A 141 -1.84 14.73 7.57
N ASN A 142 -2.14 14.19 8.75
CA ASN A 142 -1.54 14.64 10.01
C ASN A 142 -0.24 13.88 10.29
N GLU A 143 0.90 14.57 10.23
CA GLU A 143 2.22 13.99 10.40
C GLU A 143 2.46 13.39 11.80
N ASN A 144 1.81 13.89 12.85
CA ASN A 144 1.93 13.30 14.19
C ASN A 144 1.26 11.93 14.25
N ILE A 145 0.06 11.80 13.66
CA ILE A 145 -0.63 10.51 13.53
C ILE A 145 0.20 9.57 12.65
N LYS A 146 0.67 10.06 11.50
CA LYS A 146 1.51 9.29 10.57
C LYS A 146 2.76 8.75 11.27
N LYS A 147 3.49 9.55 12.03
CA LYS A 147 4.69 9.12 12.76
C LYS A 147 4.41 7.98 13.74
N VAL A 148 3.24 7.97 14.37
CA VAL A 148 2.83 6.89 15.28
C VAL A 148 2.55 5.59 14.53
N PHE A 149 1.80 5.64 13.43
CA PHE A 149 1.29 4.45 12.75
C PHE A 149 2.17 3.97 11.59
N GLU A 150 2.94 4.87 10.99
CA GLU A 150 3.83 4.62 9.84
C GLU A 150 5.24 5.21 10.08
N PRO A 151 5.97 4.75 11.10
CA PRO A 151 7.13 5.45 11.66
C PRO A 151 8.24 5.74 10.64
N PHE A 152 8.47 4.83 9.69
CA PHE A 152 9.60 4.93 8.75
C PHE A 152 9.19 5.15 7.30
N SER A 153 7.92 5.46 7.06
CA SER A 153 7.46 5.84 5.71
C SER A 153 7.71 7.34 5.44
N PRO A 154 7.82 7.78 4.20
CA PRO A 154 7.88 9.18 3.83
C PRO A 154 6.70 9.99 4.39
N SER A 155 6.85 11.31 4.48
CA SER A 155 5.78 12.20 4.95
C SER A 155 4.56 12.15 4.04
N SER A 156 3.39 12.53 4.57
CA SER A 156 2.17 12.63 3.79
C SER A 156 2.31 13.69 2.69
N ASP A 157 3.00 14.79 2.97
CA ASP A 157 3.29 15.83 1.97
C ASP A 157 4.16 15.31 0.83
N ALA A 158 5.22 14.55 1.12
CA ALA A 158 6.07 13.97 0.07
C ALA A 158 5.27 13.01 -0.84
N ARG A 159 4.32 12.25 -0.28
CA ARG A 159 3.41 11.37 -1.05
C ARG A 159 2.44 12.20 -1.89
N LEU A 160 1.90 13.28 -1.35
CA LEU A 160 1.01 14.18 -2.08
C LEU A 160 1.73 14.84 -3.25
N GLU A 161 2.96 15.33 -3.05
CA GLU A 161 3.76 15.90 -4.14
C GLU A 161 4.11 14.86 -5.22
N ALA A 162 4.41 13.61 -4.82
CA ALA A 162 4.60 12.53 -5.77
C ALA A 162 3.34 12.24 -6.58
N LEU A 163 2.16 12.24 -5.94
CA LEU A 163 0.87 12.06 -6.59
C LEU A 163 0.60 13.17 -7.62
N LYS A 164 0.80 14.43 -7.23
CA LYS A 164 0.66 15.60 -8.13
C LYS A 164 1.54 15.44 -9.38
N LYS A 165 2.81 15.08 -9.17
CA LYS A 165 3.75 14.86 -10.27
C LYS A 165 3.30 13.76 -11.21
N LEU A 166 2.84 12.61 -10.68
CA LEU A 166 2.32 11.51 -11.51
C LEU A 166 1.09 11.94 -12.32
N LYS A 167 0.19 12.73 -11.71
CA LYS A 167 -0.99 13.25 -12.42
C LYS A 167 -0.62 14.25 -13.52
N GLN A 168 0.35 15.14 -13.27
CA GLN A 168 0.89 16.09 -14.27
C GLN A 168 1.54 15.38 -15.46
N GLU A 169 2.15 14.21 -15.25
CA GLU A 169 2.70 13.37 -16.31
C GLU A 169 1.62 12.58 -17.10
N GLY A 170 0.33 12.76 -16.77
CA GLY A 170 -0.81 12.20 -17.50
C GLY A 170 -1.17 10.78 -17.10
N PHE A 171 -0.64 10.23 -15.99
CA PHE A 171 -0.97 8.89 -15.55
C PHE A 171 -2.36 8.82 -14.89
N TYR A 172 -2.97 7.63 -14.97
CA TYR A 172 -4.11 7.28 -14.14
C TYR A 172 -3.64 7.08 -12.71
N THR A 173 -4.12 7.93 -11.80
CA THR A 173 -3.66 7.99 -10.41
C THR A 173 -4.78 7.72 -9.42
N TYR A 174 -4.44 7.11 -8.29
CA TYR A 174 -5.39 6.92 -7.20
C TYR A 174 -4.73 7.04 -5.83
N VAL A 175 -5.54 7.33 -4.81
CA VAL A 175 -5.11 7.22 -3.43
C VAL A 175 -5.83 6.08 -2.75
N PHE A 176 -5.06 5.31 -1.99
CA PHE A 176 -5.55 4.24 -1.13
C PHE A 176 -5.48 4.70 0.33
N VAL A 177 -6.64 4.96 0.92
CA VAL A 177 -6.79 5.23 2.35
C VAL A 177 -6.94 3.88 3.06
N GLY A 178 -5.82 3.21 3.23
CA GLY A 178 -5.76 1.83 3.73
C GLY A 178 -4.67 1.62 4.79
N PRO A 179 -5.11 1.39 6.04
CA PRO A 179 -6.49 1.43 6.52
C PRO A 179 -6.97 2.84 6.89
N ILE A 180 -8.30 3.03 6.98
CA ILE A 180 -8.85 4.13 7.76
C ILE A 180 -8.52 3.89 9.23
N LEU A 181 -7.90 4.87 9.89
CA LEU A 181 -7.65 4.85 11.33
C LEU A 181 -8.87 5.47 12.04
N PRO A 182 -9.68 4.68 12.79
CA PRO A 182 -10.89 5.17 13.42
C PRO A 182 -10.63 6.42 14.27
N TYR A 183 -11.45 7.45 14.10
CA TYR A 183 -11.37 8.75 14.80
C TYR A 183 -10.11 9.59 14.54
N LEU A 184 -9.13 9.06 13.76
CA LEU A 184 -7.86 9.73 13.46
C LEU A 184 -7.71 10.10 11.98
N THR A 185 -8.30 9.32 11.07
CA THR A 185 -8.34 9.67 9.65
C THR A 185 -9.42 10.72 9.40
N ASN A 186 -9.04 11.90 8.94
CA ASN A 186 -9.96 12.94 8.51
C ASN A 186 -10.28 12.78 7.03
N LEU A 187 -11.43 12.15 6.73
CA LEU A 187 -11.85 11.85 5.36
C LEU A 187 -12.14 13.12 4.56
N GLU A 188 -12.82 14.11 5.15
CA GLU A 188 -13.12 15.38 4.49
C GLU A 188 -11.86 16.10 4.03
N GLN A 189 -10.84 16.16 4.91
CA GLN A 189 -9.55 16.76 4.56
C GLN A 189 -8.85 15.99 3.44
N ILE A 190 -8.88 14.64 3.47
CA ILE A 190 -8.29 13.80 2.42
C ILE A 190 -8.98 14.08 1.08
N PHE A 191 -10.31 14.09 1.03
CA PHE A 191 -11.01 14.39 -0.21
C PHE A 191 -10.69 15.80 -0.73
N LYS A 192 -10.72 16.81 0.15
CA LYS A 192 -10.43 18.20 -0.20
C LYS A 192 -9.05 18.38 -0.84
N GLU A 193 -8.01 17.82 -0.21
CA GLU A 193 -6.63 18.03 -0.63
C GLU A 193 -6.21 17.14 -1.81
N ILE A 194 -6.85 15.96 -1.99
CA ILE A 194 -6.38 14.91 -2.90
C ILE A 194 -7.22 14.82 -4.17
N SER A 195 -8.53 15.13 -4.12
CA SER A 195 -9.43 14.97 -5.26
C SER A 195 -8.95 15.58 -6.58
N PRO A 196 -8.27 16.74 -6.62
CA PRO A 196 -7.78 17.28 -7.88
C PRO A 196 -6.74 16.43 -8.58
N PHE A 197 -6.08 15.53 -7.85
CA PHE A 197 -4.89 14.80 -8.34
C PHE A 197 -5.13 13.30 -8.51
N VAL A 198 -6.39 12.83 -8.41
CA VAL A 198 -6.73 11.42 -8.55
C VAL A 198 -7.88 11.19 -9.51
N ASP A 199 -7.91 10.00 -10.10
CA ASP A 199 -9.03 9.50 -10.90
C ASP A 199 -10.04 8.74 -10.02
N HIS A 200 -9.60 8.14 -8.93
CA HIS A 200 -10.47 7.57 -7.91
C HIS A 200 -9.79 7.52 -6.53
N LEU A 201 -10.59 7.31 -5.48
CA LEU A 201 -10.11 6.99 -4.15
C LEU A 201 -10.55 5.58 -3.73
N SER A 202 -9.67 4.88 -3.03
CA SER A 202 -9.94 3.54 -2.51
C SER A 202 -9.82 3.55 -0.98
N PHE A 203 -10.68 2.81 -0.29
CA PHE A 203 -10.77 2.82 1.18
C PHE A 203 -10.79 1.40 1.73
N GLU A 204 -10.07 1.15 2.82
CA GLU A 204 -10.02 -0.13 3.51
C GLU A 204 -10.24 0.08 5.02
N ASP A 205 -11.01 -0.81 5.65
CA ASP A 205 -11.21 -0.82 7.10
C ASP A 205 -9.96 -1.33 7.83
N LEU A 206 -9.82 -0.95 9.11
CA LEU A 206 -8.71 -1.39 9.95
C LEU A 206 -8.88 -2.86 10.37
N ASN A 207 -8.05 -3.74 9.82
CA ASN A 207 -7.98 -5.12 10.27
C ASN A 207 -7.09 -5.26 11.51
N LEU A 208 -7.70 -5.36 12.68
CA LEU A 208 -6.99 -5.49 13.96
C LEU A 208 -6.38 -6.88 14.20
N ASN A 209 -6.80 -7.94 13.49
CA ASN A 209 -6.36 -9.31 13.81
C ASN A 209 -4.83 -9.47 13.85
N PRO A 210 -4.04 -9.00 12.87
CA PRO A 210 -2.60 -9.17 12.88
C PRO A 210 -1.85 -8.15 13.75
N CYS A 211 -2.51 -7.08 14.22
CA CYS A 211 -1.84 -5.91 14.79
C CYS A 211 -2.53 -5.32 16.02
N ARG A 212 -3.50 -6.04 16.61
CA ARG A 212 -4.30 -5.56 17.75
C ARG A 212 -3.44 -5.01 18.88
N LYS A 213 -2.44 -5.76 19.32
CA LYS A 213 -1.58 -5.39 20.45
C LYS A 213 -0.89 -4.04 20.17
N GLU A 214 -0.19 -3.92 19.05
CA GLU A 214 0.60 -2.74 18.72
C GLU A 214 -0.28 -1.51 18.47
N VAL A 215 -1.44 -1.69 17.84
CA VAL A 215 -2.39 -0.58 17.63
C VAL A 215 -2.94 -0.11 18.96
N PHE A 216 -3.36 -1.01 19.86
CA PHE A 216 -3.88 -0.63 21.17
C PHE A 216 -2.82 0.02 22.06
N GLU A 217 -1.57 -0.47 22.05
CA GLU A 217 -0.45 0.17 22.74
C GLU A 217 -0.19 1.59 22.22
N ALA A 218 -0.22 1.77 20.90
CA ALA A 218 -0.05 3.08 20.27
C ALA A 218 -1.19 4.04 20.62
N ILE A 219 -2.44 3.58 20.59
CA ILE A 219 -3.61 4.38 21.00
C ILE A 219 -3.51 4.76 22.47
N LYS A 220 -3.29 3.81 23.36
CA LYS A 220 -3.15 4.08 24.82
C LYS A 220 -2.07 5.10 25.13
N LYS A 221 -0.93 5.04 24.42
CA LYS A 221 0.19 5.92 24.63
C LYS A 221 0.01 7.34 24.07
N ASN A 222 -0.57 7.46 22.88
CA ASN A 222 -0.56 8.72 22.11
C ASN A 222 -1.95 9.38 22.01
N PHE A 223 -3.03 8.61 22.24
CA PHE A 223 -4.43 9.04 22.09
C PHE A 223 -5.30 8.36 23.17
N PRO A 224 -4.98 8.54 24.48
CA PRO A 224 -5.63 7.79 25.56
C PRO A 224 -7.15 8.00 25.61
N GLU A 225 -7.64 9.15 25.17
CA GLU A 225 -9.08 9.48 25.07
C GLU A 225 -9.84 8.58 24.06
N LEU A 226 -9.12 7.95 23.13
CA LEU A 226 -9.69 7.05 22.12
C LEU A 226 -9.67 5.57 22.55
N GLU A 227 -9.00 5.20 23.65
CA GLU A 227 -8.83 3.80 24.05
C GLU A 227 -10.16 3.06 24.15
N ASN A 228 -11.14 3.65 24.84
CA ASN A 228 -12.46 3.06 25.00
C ASN A 228 -13.26 2.99 23.69
N LYS A 229 -13.08 3.96 22.79
CA LYS A 229 -13.72 3.96 21.47
C LYS A 229 -13.17 2.83 20.60
N TYR A 230 -11.84 2.59 20.62
CA TYR A 230 -11.22 1.48 19.90
C TYR A 230 -11.62 0.10 20.43
N LYS A 231 -11.87 -0.04 21.74
CA LYS A 231 -12.40 -1.28 22.34
C LYS A 231 -13.83 -1.60 21.90
N LYS A 232 -14.60 -0.57 21.56
CA LYS A 232 -16.03 -0.65 21.18
C LYS A 232 -16.29 -0.44 19.69
N LEU A 233 -15.25 -0.58 18.84
CA LEU A 233 -15.45 -0.51 17.39
C LEU A 233 -16.44 -1.59 16.93
N SER A 234 -17.54 -1.17 16.33
CA SER A 234 -18.61 -2.02 15.84
C SER A 234 -18.74 -2.00 14.32
N GLU A 235 -19.55 -2.87 13.76
CA GLU A 235 -19.89 -2.86 12.34
C GLU A 235 -20.64 -1.58 11.95
N GLU A 236 -21.48 -1.04 12.83
CA GLU A 236 -22.20 0.23 12.61
C GLU A 236 -21.25 1.40 12.35
N PHE A 237 -20.13 1.48 13.09
CA PHE A 237 -19.11 2.49 12.81
C PHE A 237 -18.63 2.42 11.35
N TRP A 238 -18.42 1.22 10.82
CA TRP A 238 -17.97 1.05 9.45
C TRP A 238 -19.08 1.31 8.43
N PHE A 239 -20.34 1.00 8.73
CA PHE A 239 -21.46 1.39 7.89
C PHE A 239 -21.60 2.92 7.78
N GLU A 240 -21.46 3.64 8.90
CA GLU A 240 -21.46 5.10 8.90
C GLU A 240 -20.28 5.66 8.09
N LYS A 241 -19.08 5.08 8.23
CA LYS A 241 -17.91 5.47 7.43
C LYS A 241 -18.10 5.20 5.94
N GLU A 242 -18.71 4.10 5.57
CA GLU A 242 -19.06 3.84 4.16
C GLU A 242 -19.99 4.92 3.61
N LYS A 243 -21.04 5.27 4.34
CA LYS A 243 -21.97 6.32 3.96
C LYS A 243 -21.27 7.68 3.82
N GLU A 244 -20.42 8.04 4.79
CA GLU A 244 -19.60 9.25 4.75
C GLU A 244 -18.73 9.30 3.49
N ILE A 245 -18.02 8.20 3.15
CA ILE A 245 -17.16 8.11 1.98
C ILE A 245 -17.95 8.29 0.68
N ARG A 246 -19.14 7.67 0.55
CA ARG A 246 -19.99 7.82 -0.63
C ARG A 246 -20.48 9.25 -0.81
N ASN A 247 -20.94 9.89 0.25
CA ASN A 247 -21.36 11.30 0.24
C ASN A 247 -20.21 12.24 -0.14
N LEU A 248 -19.00 11.97 0.37
CA LEU A 248 -17.81 12.74 0.00
C LEU A 248 -17.41 12.49 -1.47
N GLY A 249 -17.52 11.25 -1.93
CA GLY A 249 -17.30 10.91 -3.36
C GLY A 249 -18.21 11.71 -4.29
N GLU A 250 -19.51 11.80 -3.95
CA GLU A 250 -20.48 12.63 -4.68
C GLU A 250 -20.14 14.12 -4.58
N LYS A 251 -19.87 14.63 -3.37
CA LYS A 251 -19.53 16.05 -3.12
C LYS A 251 -18.31 16.52 -3.92
N TYR A 252 -17.30 15.68 -4.05
CA TYR A 252 -16.03 16.01 -4.74
C TYR A 252 -15.98 15.48 -6.18
N ASP A 253 -17.07 14.90 -6.70
CA ASP A 253 -17.15 14.27 -8.03
C ASP A 253 -15.99 13.29 -8.26
N LYS A 254 -15.82 12.33 -7.32
CA LYS A 254 -14.78 11.31 -7.41
C LYS A 254 -15.32 9.90 -7.20
N PRO A 255 -15.03 8.98 -8.14
CA PRO A 255 -15.32 7.57 -7.94
C PRO A 255 -14.65 7.04 -6.69
N VAL A 256 -15.37 6.25 -5.89
CA VAL A 256 -14.87 5.61 -4.68
C VAL A 256 -14.96 4.10 -4.78
N LYS A 257 -13.91 3.40 -4.31
CA LYS A 257 -13.87 1.94 -4.16
C LYS A 257 -13.72 1.62 -2.67
N ILE A 258 -14.63 0.83 -2.11
CA ILE A 258 -14.66 0.52 -0.68
C ILE A 258 -14.42 -0.96 -0.47
N TYR A 259 -13.40 -1.29 0.31
CA TYR A 259 -12.93 -2.65 0.62
C TYR A 259 -13.10 -2.95 2.12
N PHE A 260 -14.31 -2.78 2.65
CA PHE A 260 -14.63 -3.10 4.03
C PHE A 260 -15.07 -4.55 4.16
N LYS A 261 -14.83 -5.18 5.32
CA LYS A 261 -15.21 -6.58 5.56
C LYS A 261 -16.69 -6.86 5.35
N HIS A 262 -17.56 -5.96 5.82
CA HIS A 262 -19.00 -6.12 5.67
C HIS A 262 -19.49 -5.99 4.22
N THR A 263 -18.74 -5.31 3.33
CA THR A 263 -19.12 -5.20 1.90
C THR A 263 -18.88 -6.49 1.12
N GLY A 264 -18.28 -7.51 1.73
CA GLY A 264 -17.96 -8.77 1.07
C GLY A 264 -16.84 -8.67 0.02
N SER A 265 -16.28 -7.48 -0.19
CA SER A 265 -15.21 -7.22 -1.17
C SER A 265 -13.89 -7.91 -0.81
N LEU A 266 -13.70 -8.25 0.47
CA LEU A 266 -12.52 -8.96 0.99
C LEU A 266 -12.94 -10.31 1.57
N LYS A 267 -13.37 -11.25 0.72
CA LYS A 267 -13.48 -12.66 1.13
C LYS A 267 -12.09 -13.29 1.15
N PHE A 268 -11.33 -13.06 2.20
CA PHE A 268 -10.21 -13.93 2.56
C PHE A 268 -10.81 -15.20 3.21
N LYS A 269 -11.06 -16.23 2.42
CA LYS A 269 -11.26 -17.59 2.92
C LYS A 269 -9.94 -18.22 3.28
#